data_f44ed2609f2a4849c66c0a5af5198f5f
#
_entry.id   f44ed2609f2a4849c66c0a5af5198f5f
#
_cell.length_a   1.000
_cell.length_b   1.000
_cell.length_c   1.000
_cell.angle_alpha   90.00
_cell.angle_beta   90.00
_cell.angle_gamma   90.00
#
_symmetry.space_group_name_H-M   'P 1'
#
loop_
_entity.id
_entity.type
_entity.pdbx_description
1 polymer ?
#
loop_
_entity_poly.entity_id
_entity_poly.type
_entity_poly.pdbx_seq_one_letter_code
_entity_poly.pdbx_strand_id
1 'polypeptide(L)' 'MNRNEQQFYKDISDLTKAITRLVKVMEKIIKAQG' A
#
# COMPACT_ATOMS: atom_id res chain seq x y z
N MET A 1 -9.78 20.45 12.91
CA MET A 1 -9.65 20.36 11.70
C MET A 1 -8.42 19.74 11.27
N ASN A 2 -7.35 20.13 11.74
CA ASN A 2 -6.12 19.59 11.31
C ASN A 2 -5.92 18.15 11.67
N ARG A 3 -6.60 17.72 12.70
CA ARG A 3 -6.51 16.36 13.13
C ARG A 3 -7.02 15.41 12.05
N ASN A 4 -8.09 15.80 11.37
CA ASN A 4 -8.64 14.97 10.30
C ASN A 4 -7.71 14.90 9.12
N GLU A 5 -7.02 15.99 8.81
CA GLU A 5 -6.11 16.00 7.69
C GLU A 5 -4.90 15.12 7.96
N GLN A 6 -4.37 15.18 9.17
CA GLN A 6 -3.24 14.34 9.53
C GLN A 6 -3.62 12.87 9.49
N GLN A 7 -4.80 12.56 9.98
CA GLN A 7 -5.28 11.19 9.95
C GLN A 7 -5.44 10.72 8.52
N PHE A 8 -5.94 11.61 7.67
CA PHE A 8 -6.15 11.29 6.27
C PHE A 8 -4.83 10.96 5.57
N TYR A 9 -3.82 11.78 5.78
CA TYR A 9 -2.52 11.54 5.17
C TYR A 9 -1.89 10.26 5.69
N LYS A 10 -2.05 10.00 6.96
CA LYS A 10 -1.51 8.79 7.55
C LYS A 10 -2.19 7.57 6.95
N ASP A 11 -3.49 7.65 6.77
CA ASP A 11 -4.24 6.54 6.18
C ASP A 11 -3.79 6.29 4.75
N ILE A 12 -3.58 7.35 3.99
CA ILE A 12 -3.11 7.21 2.62
C ILE A 12 -1.73 6.57 2.59
N SER A 13 -0.86 6.98 3.48
CA SER A 13 0.49 6.43 3.55
C SER A 13 0.43 4.94 3.89
N ASP A 14 -0.39 4.58 4.85
CA ASP A 14 -0.51 3.18 5.25
C ASP A 14 -1.08 2.35 4.11
N LEU A 15 -2.06 2.89 3.43
CA LEU A 15 -2.68 2.20 2.31
C LEU A 15 -1.68 2.01 1.18
N THR A 16 -0.89 3.03 0.90
CA THR A 16 0.12 2.96 -0.14
C THR A 16 1.13 1.86 0.17
N LYS A 17 1.54 1.75 1.41
CA LYS A 17 2.49 0.72 1.81
C LYS A 17 1.88 -0.67 1.64
N ALA A 18 0.62 -0.82 1.98
CA ALA A 18 -0.06 -2.09 1.84
C ALA A 18 -0.17 -2.49 0.37
N ILE A 19 -0.50 -1.52 -0.48
CA ILE A 19 -0.62 -1.77 -1.90
C ILE A 19 0.73 -2.15 -2.50
N THR A 20 1.78 -1.46 -2.10
CA THR A 20 3.11 -1.76 -2.58
C THR A 20 3.52 -3.18 -2.22
N ARG A 21 3.19 -3.59 -1.02
CA ARG A 21 3.51 -4.94 -0.57
C ARG A 21 2.74 -5.97 -1.38
N LEU A 22 1.47 -5.68 -1.66
CA LEU A 22 0.64 -6.59 -2.43
C LEU A 22 1.18 -6.75 -3.84
N VAL A 23 1.61 -5.65 -4.44
CA VAL A 23 2.16 -5.70 -5.78
C VAL A 23 3.41 -6.58 -5.82
N LYS A 24 4.25 -6.50 -4.82
CA LYS A 24 5.45 -7.32 -4.77
C LYS A 24 5.11 -8.79 -4.68
N VAL A 25 4.10 -9.13 -3.90
CA VAL A 25 3.66 -10.51 -3.77
C VAL A 25 3.12 -11.00 -5.10
N MET A 26 2.35 -10.17 -5.78
CA MET A 26 1.80 -10.53 -7.07
C MET A 26 2.91 -10.76 -8.09
N GLU A 27 3.94 -9.94 -8.06
CA GLU A 27 5.05 -10.11 -8.98
C GLU A 27 5.75 -11.43 -8.75
N LYS A 28 5.89 -11.83 -7.51
CA LYS A 28 6.51 -13.10 -7.19
C LYS A 28 5.69 -14.26 -7.75
N ILE A 29 4.40 -14.17 -7.62
CA ILE A 29 3.52 -15.22 -8.13
C ILE A 29 3.62 -15.29 -9.64
N ILE A 30 3.61 -14.16 -10.30
CA ILE A 30 3.70 -14.11 -11.75
C ILE A 30 5.02 -14.70 -12.22
N LYS A 31 6.12 -14.35 -11.57
CA LYS A 31 7.42 -14.89 -11.94
C LYS A 31 7.47 -16.39 -11.71
N ALA A 32 6.87 -16.84 -10.65
CA ALA A 32 6.89 -18.26 -10.33
C ALA A 32 6.13 -19.06 -11.38
N GLN A 33 5.09 -18.47 -11.93
CA GLN A 33 4.30 -19.14 -12.95
C GLN A 33 4.94 -19.03 -14.33
N GLY A 34 5.57 -17.89 -14.55
CA GLY A 34 6.16 -17.61 -15.83
C GLY A 34 7.44 -18.32 -16.01
#